data_dd28e5fb5e1a0fd90ee1a46f60d68734
#
_entry.id   dd28e5fb5e1a0fd90ee1a46f60d68734
#
_cell.length_a   1.000
_cell.length_b   1.000
_cell.length_c   1.000
_cell.angle_alpha   90.00
_cell.angle_beta   90.00
_cell.angle_gamma   90.00
#
_symmetry.space_group_name_H-M   'P 1'
#
loop_
_entity.id
_entity.type
_entity.pdbx_description
1 polymer ?
#
loop_
_entity_poly.entity_id
_entity_poly.type
_entity_poly.pdbx_seq_one_letter_code
_entity_poly.pdbx_strand_id
1 'polypeptide(L)'
;NVYGLTDATVYLAVGLPLTWVSRQREDFKAYLTRNRELAFTFRGKAYRVEIAGVDVFPQGFAAVAGQIRDFQGVNMLCDIGNGTMNIMFINDRKPVVDRMFTEKYGTHQCMLAVRENVMRTHHATVDESIINRVLRFGTADIREDYLTTIRETAAEYVGEIFRILREREYNPALMRLH
;
A
#
# COMPACT_ATOMS: atom_id res chain seq x y z
N ASN A 1 -1.52 25.25 6.22
CA ASN A 1 -2.11 26.03 5.12
C ASN A 1 -1.01 26.61 4.23
N VAL A 2 -0.63 25.87 3.19
CA VAL A 2 0.45 26.23 2.25
C VAL A 2 0.09 27.45 1.42
N TYR A 3 -1.19 27.70 1.19
CA TYR A 3 -1.70 28.78 0.35
C TYR A 3 -2.17 30.03 1.12
N GLY A 4 -2.06 30.02 2.47
CA GLY A 4 -2.46 31.16 3.30
C GLY A 4 -3.99 31.41 3.36
N LEU A 5 -4.80 30.56 2.74
CA LEU A 5 -6.26 30.72 2.64
C LEU A 5 -6.94 30.54 4.01
N THR A 6 -7.90 31.39 4.31
CA THR A 6 -8.77 31.28 5.50
C THR A 6 -10.21 30.95 5.14
N ASP A 7 -10.59 31.13 3.90
CA ASP A 7 -11.86 30.77 3.32
C ASP A 7 -11.60 29.95 2.06
N ALA A 8 -12.17 28.75 1.95
CA ALA A 8 -11.92 27.84 0.84
C ALA A 8 -13.08 26.85 0.63
N THR A 9 -13.40 26.62 -0.64
CA THR A 9 -14.22 25.48 -1.06
C THR A 9 -13.28 24.35 -1.47
N VAL A 10 -13.44 23.16 -0.89
CA VAL A 10 -12.58 22.01 -1.11
C VAL A 10 -13.35 20.80 -1.64
N TYR A 11 -12.67 20.03 -2.48
CA TYR A 11 -13.12 18.71 -2.89
C TYR A 11 -12.21 17.67 -2.26
N LEU A 12 -12.76 16.70 -1.53
CA LEU A 12 -11.98 15.71 -0.80
C LEU A 12 -11.77 14.45 -1.64
N ALA A 13 -10.52 14.04 -1.81
CA ALA A 13 -10.14 12.72 -2.27
C ALA A 13 -9.62 11.93 -1.06
N VAL A 14 -10.34 10.87 -0.65
CA VAL A 14 -10.04 10.10 0.56
C VAL A 14 -9.89 8.62 0.26
N GLY A 15 -9.10 7.90 1.09
CA GLY A 15 -8.87 6.47 0.96
C GLY A 15 -9.62 5.66 2.00
N LEU A 16 -10.13 4.49 1.60
CA LEU A 16 -10.59 3.43 2.50
C LEU A 16 -9.75 2.17 2.29
N PRO A 17 -9.55 1.34 3.35
CA PRO A 17 -8.99 0.01 3.19
C PRO A 17 -9.73 -0.78 2.10
N LEU A 18 -9.01 -1.59 1.32
CA LEU A 18 -9.54 -2.33 0.17
C LEU A 18 -10.82 -3.10 0.48
N THR A 19 -10.81 -3.84 1.59
CA THR A 19 -11.93 -4.68 2.02
C THR A 19 -13.16 -3.89 2.50
N TRP A 20 -13.00 -2.57 2.74
CA TRP A 20 -14.09 -1.70 3.22
C TRP A 20 -14.76 -0.90 2.10
N VAL A 21 -14.06 -0.66 1.00
CA VAL A 21 -14.55 0.18 -0.10
C VAL A 21 -15.91 -0.33 -0.63
N SER A 22 -16.05 -1.65 -0.82
CA SER A 22 -17.29 -2.23 -1.37
C SER A 22 -18.51 -2.06 -0.47
N ARG A 23 -18.31 -1.97 0.86
CA ARG A 23 -19.39 -1.97 1.86
C ARG A 23 -19.62 -0.62 2.53
N GLN A 24 -18.58 0.19 2.68
CA GLN A 24 -18.60 1.39 3.53
C GLN A 24 -18.35 2.69 2.75
N ARG A 25 -18.19 2.61 1.43
CA ARG A 25 -17.90 3.78 0.59
C ARG A 25 -18.95 4.88 0.75
N GLU A 26 -20.23 4.53 0.62
CA GLU A 26 -21.32 5.49 0.67
C GLU A 26 -21.54 6.04 2.08
N ASP A 27 -21.43 5.19 3.11
CA ASP A 27 -21.53 5.62 4.50
C ASP A 27 -20.39 6.58 4.88
N PHE A 28 -19.17 6.28 4.42
CA PHE A 28 -18.02 7.14 4.67
C PHE A 28 -18.13 8.48 3.94
N LYS A 29 -18.64 8.48 2.72
CA LYS A 29 -18.93 9.68 1.95
C LYS A 29 -20.00 10.52 2.65
N ALA A 30 -21.10 9.90 3.10
CA ALA A 30 -22.16 10.55 3.85
C ALA A 30 -21.66 11.14 5.18
N TYR A 31 -20.79 10.41 5.89
CA TYR A 31 -20.16 10.89 7.12
C TYR A 31 -19.34 12.16 6.89
N LEU A 32 -18.48 12.18 5.86
CA LEU A 32 -17.62 13.32 5.54
C LEU A 32 -18.40 14.53 5.01
N THR A 33 -19.56 14.31 4.39
CA THR A 33 -20.41 15.39 3.86
C THR A 33 -21.55 15.80 4.81
N ARG A 34 -21.61 15.22 6.01
CA ARG A 34 -22.65 15.52 7.02
C ARG A 34 -22.66 17.00 7.41
N ASN A 35 -21.49 17.59 7.60
CA ASN A 35 -21.31 19.00 7.86
C ASN A 35 -20.47 19.58 6.72
N ARG A 36 -21.13 20.14 5.71
CA ARG A 36 -20.43 20.70 4.54
C ARG A 36 -19.73 22.03 4.83
N GLU A 37 -20.27 22.80 5.74
CA GLU A 37 -19.68 24.07 6.15
C GLU A 37 -18.99 23.90 7.51
N LEU A 38 -17.70 24.15 7.53
CA LEU A 38 -16.86 24.03 8.72
C LEU A 38 -16.30 25.40 9.06
N ALA A 39 -16.61 25.90 10.26
CA ALA A 39 -15.98 27.07 10.82
C ALA A 39 -15.21 26.68 12.08
N PHE A 40 -13.92 26.97 12.11
CA PHE A 40 -13.05 26.59 13.23
C PHE A 40 -11.88 27.56 13.39
N THR A 41 -11.29 27.57 14.58
CA THR A 41 -10.08 28.33 14.86
C THR A 41 -8.89 27.36 15.02
N PHE A 42 -7.82 27.63 14.30
CA PHE A 42 -6.58 26.88 14.43
C PHE A 42 -5.40 27.85 14.58
N ARG A 43 -4.61 27.69 15.66
CA ARG A 43 -3.48 28.57 16.02
C ARG A 43 -3.87 30.06 16.05
N GLY A 44 -5.02 30.37 16.65
CA GLY A 44 -5.52 31.75 16.80
C GLY A 44 -6.10 32.37 15.52
N LYS A 45 -6.13 31.66 14.40
CA LYS A 45 -6.66 32.13 13.14
C LYS A 45 -7.98 31.43 12.81
N ALA A 46 -9.03 32.19 12.45
CA ALA A 46 -10.32 31.64 12.06
C ALA A 46 -10.29 31.14 10.61
N TYR A 47 -10.95 30.01 10.37
CA TYR A 47 -11.08 29.38 9.06
C TYR A 47 -12.53 29.04 8.76
N ARG A 48 -12.91 29.19 7.51
CA ARG A 48 -14.15 28.70 6.94
C ARG A 48 -13.81 27.77 5.78
N VAL A 49 -14.32 26.55 5.80
CA VAL A 49 -14.11 25.56 4.74
C VAL A 49 -15.47 24.98 4.34
N GLU A 50 -15.76 25.03 3.06
CA GLU A 50 -16.91 24.37 2.45
C GLU A 50 -16.44 23.09 1.75
N ILE A 51 -17.09 21.95 2.02
CA ILE A 51 -16.85 20.67 1.34
C ILE A 51 -17.81 20.57 0.14
N ALA A 52 -17.31 20.86 -1.06
CA ALA A 52 -18.08 20.77 -2.30
C ALA A 52 -18.44 19.32 -2.68
N GLY A 53 -17.54 18.40 -2.39
CA GLY A 53 -17.75 16.98 -2.66
C GLY A 53 -16.66 16.10 -2.10
N VAL A 54 -16.92 14.77 -2.15
CA VAL A 54 -16.01 13.73 -1.65
C VAL A 54 -15.97 12.57 -2.64
N ASP A 55 -14.78 12.20 -3.07
CA ASP A 55 -14.52 10.92 -3.74
C ASP A 55 -13.75 9.97 -2.83
N VAL A 56 -14.21 8.73 -2.78
CA VAL A 56 -13.61 7.68 -1.96
C VAL A 56 -12.94 6.66 -2.88
N PHE A 57 -11.66 6.45 -2.67
CA PHE A 57 -10.81 5.54 -3.42
C PHE A 57 -10.34 4.37 -2.57
N PRO A 58 -10.01 3.21 -3.17
CA PRO A 58 -9.30 2.15 -2.47
C PRO A 58 -7.91 2.62 -2.03
N GLN A 59 -7.49 2.21 -0.85
CA GLN A 59 -6.12 2.45 -0.38
C GLN A 59 -5.12 1.80 -1.36
N GLY A 60 -4.00 2.47 -1.62
CA GLY A 60 -3.03 2.06 -2.64
C GLY A 60 -3.32 2.65 -4.04
N PHE A 61 -4.58 2.90 -4.39
CA PHE A 61 -4.91 3.48 -5.70
C PHE A 61 -4.28 4.87 -5.93
N ALA A 62 -4.13 5.65 -4.88
CA ALA A 62 -3.49 6.96 -4.95
C ALA A 62 -2.04 6.91 -5.43
N ALA A 63 -1.32 5.81 -5.15
CA ALA A 63 0.07 5.62 -5.57
C ALA A 63 0.21 5.59 -7.10
N VAL A 64 -0.81 5.09 -7.79
CA VAL A 64 -0.82 4.96 -9.26
C VAL A 64 -1.69 6.01 -9.96
N ALA A 65 -2.38 6.88 -9.21
CA ALA A 65 -3.29 7.88 -9.76
C ALA A 65 -2.62 8.82 -10.78
N GLY A 66 -1.35 9.19 -10.55
CA GLY A 66 -0.58 10.00 -11.49
C GLY A 66 -0.23 9.32 -12.80
N GLN A 67 -0.19 7.99 -12.82
CA GLN A 67 0.15 7.15 -13.97
C GLN A 67 -1.07 6.39 -14.53
N ILE A 68 -2.27 6.68 -14.02
CA ILE A 68 -3.48 5.92 -14.36
C ILE A 68 -3.80 5.94 -15.86
N ARG A 69 -3.30 6.92 -16.60
CA ARG A 69 -3.46 7.03 -18.05
C ARG A 69 -2.83 5.86 -18.79
N ASP A 70 -1.78 5.25 -18.22
CA ASP A 70 -1.02 4.15 -18.80
C ASP A 70 -1.64 2.77 -18.50
N PHE A 71 -2.66 2.72 -17.65
CA PHE A 71 -3.37 1.51 -17.23
C PHE A 71 -4.48 1.14 -18.23
N GLN A 72 -4.09 0.83 -19.47
CA GLN A 72 -5.01 0.29 -20.47
C GLN A 72 -5.16 -1.22 -20.28
N GLY A 73 -6.36 -1.76 -20.55
CA GLY A 73 -6.67 -3.16 -20.37
C GLY A 73 -6.63 -3.59 -18.90
N VAL A 74 -6.31 -4.86 -18.67
CA VAL A 74 -6.26 -5.46 -17.33
C VAL A 74 -4.88 -5.28 -16.72
N ASN A 75 -4.84 -4.69 -15.54
CA ASN A 75 -3.64 -4.49 -14.73
C ASN A 75 -3.88 -5.02 -13.32
N MET A 76 -2.82 -5.43 -12.64
CA MET A 76 -2.83 -5.76 -11.22
C MET A 76 -1.92 -4.78 -10.47
N LEU A 77 -2.45 -4.16 -9.42
CA LEU A 77 -1.68 -3.40 -8.44
C LEU A 77 -1.43 -4.27 -7.23
N CYS A 78 -0.16 -4.36 -6.82
CA CYS A 78 0.29 -5.05 -5.60
C CYS A 78 0.99 -4.05 -4.69
N ASP A 79 0.29 -3.56 -3.65
CA ASP A 79 0.81 -2.63 -2.66
C ASP A 79 1.28 -3.41 -1.42
N ILE A 80 2.61 -3.52 -1.24
CA ILE A 80 3.24 -4.24 -0.15
C ILE A 80 3.58 -3.27 0.97
N GLY A 81 2.73 -3.24 2.00
CA GLY A 81 2.95 -2.47 3.20
C GLY A 81 3.82 -3.19 4.24
N ASN A 82 3.86 -2.66 5.46
CA ASN A 82 4.61 -3.29 6.55
C ASN A 82 4.00 -4.63 7.00
N GLY A 83 2.69 -4.68 7.22
CA GLY A 83 1.99 -5.87 7.75
C GLY A 83 1.17 -6.64 6.72
N THR A 84 0.82 -6.02 5.59
CA THR A 84 -0.11 -6.59 4.62
C THR A 84 0.33 -6.28 3.19
N MET A 85 -0.11 -7.12 2.29
CA MET A 85 -0.07 -6.92 0.84
C MET A 85 -1.51 -6.73 0.34
N ASN A 86 -1.76 -5.61 -0.31
CA ASN A 86 -3.04 -5.30 -0.93
C ASN A 86 -2.95 -5.55 -2.43
N ILE A 87 -3.89 -6.34 -2.96
CA ILE A 87 -3.96 -6.70 -4.38
C ILE A 87 -5.25 -6.11 -4.95
N MET A 88 -5.14 -5.38 -6.05
CA MET A 88 -6.27 -4.74 -6.72
C MET A 88 -6.16 -4.92 -8.22
N PHE A 89 -7.26 -5.36 -8.84
CA PHE A 89 -7.37 -5.32 -10.29
C PHE A 89 -7.84 -3.94 -10.75
N ILE A 90 -7.23 -3.47 -11.82
CA ILE A 90 -7.58 -2.22 -12.50
C ILE A 90 -7.86 -2.57 -13.95
N ASN A 91 -9.07 -2.32 -14.43
CA ASN A 91 -9.44 -2.53 -15.81
C ASN A 91 -9.78 -1.17 -16.46
N ASP A 92 -9.08 -0.84 -17.54
CA ASP A 92 -9.25 0.42 -18.26
C ASP A 92 -9.30 1.63 -17.31
N ARG A 93 -8.29 1.75 -16.44
CA ARG A 93 -8.09 2.85 -15.48
C ARG A 93 -9.06 2.85 -14.28
N LYS A 94 -9.92 1.84 -14.15
CA LYS A 94 -10.91 1.77 -13.07
C LYS A 94 -10.62 0.58 -12.14
N PRO A 95 -10.61 0.79 -10.82
CA PRO A 95 -10.54 -0.30 -9.88
C PRO A 95 -11.73 -1.26 -10.02
N VAL A 96 -11.45 -2.55 -10.00
CA VAL A 96 -12.48 -3.59 -10.02
C VAL A 96 -12.79 -3.99 -8.58
N VAL A 97 -13.90 -3.49 -8.05
CA VAL A 97 -14.24 -3.56 -6.60
C VAL A 97 -14.32 -4.99 -6.09
N ASP A 98 -14.86 -5.92 -6.88
CA ASP A 98 -15.02 -7.32 -6.50
C ASP A 98 -13.73 -8.15 -6.63
N ARG A 99 -12.64 -7.52 -7.10
CA ARG A 99 -11.32 -8.13 -7.29
C ARG A 99 -10.24 -7.39 -6.50
N MET A 100 -10.51 -7.21 -5.20
CA MET A 100 -9.64 -6.59 -4.23
C MET A 100 -9.38 -7.56 -3.08
N PHE A 101 -8.12 -7.79 -2.74
CA PHE A 101 -7.69 -8.76 -1.73
C PHE A 101 -6.67 -8.13 -0.80
N THR A 102 -6.66 -8.57 0.46
CA THR A 102 -5.65 -8.21 1.44
C THR A 102 -5.08 -9.50 2.03
N GLU A 103 -3.77 -9.66 1.92
CA GLU A 103 -3.02 -10.82 2.42
C GLU A 103 -2.06 -10.37 3.54
N LYS A 104 -1.79 -11.28 4.48
CA LYS A 104 -0.81 -11.01 5.56
C LYS A 104 0.62 -11.25 5.10
N TYR A 105 1.01 -10.57 4.02
CA TYR A 105 2.33 -10.67 3.39
C TYR A 105 2.92 -9.26 3.23
N GLY A 106 3.46 -8.71 4.32
CA GLY A 106 4.14 -7.42 4.32
C GLY A 106 5.65 -7.57 4.53
N THR A 107 6.36 -6.45 4.54
CA THR A 107 7.82 -6.45 4.75
C THR A 107 8.22 -6.92 6.15
N HIS A 108 7.37 -6.75 7.15
CA HIS A 108 7.59 -7.25 8.51
C HIS A 108 7.62 -8.78 8.56
N GLN A 109 6.73 -9.46 7.84
CA GLN A 109 6.73 -10.93 7.77
C GLN A 109 7.99 -11.46 7.07
N CYS A 110 8.46 -10.79 6.02
CA CYS A 110 9.75 -11.10 5.41
C CYS A 110 10.89 -11.00 6.42
N MET A 111 10.93 -9.93 7.20
CA MET A 111 11.94 -9.72 8.23
C MET A 111 11.90 -10.81 9.31
N LEU A 112 10.70 -11.22 9.76
CA LEU A 112 10.55 -12.32 10.72
C LEU A 112 11.07 -13.64 10.14
N ALA A 113 10.75 -13.96 8.89
CA ALA A 113 11.24 -15.15 8.21
C ALA A 113 12.77 -15.17 8.11
N VAL A 114 13.38 -14.03 7.77
CA VAL A 114 14.84 -13.86 7.75
C VAL A 114 15.45 -14.09 9.14
N ARG A 115 14.90 -13.49 10.19
CA ARG A 115 15.40 -13.66 11.56
C ARG A 115 15.33 -15.12 12.01
N GLU A 116 14.22 -15.80 11.72
CA GLU A 116 14.03 -17.21 12.04
C GLU A 116 15.06 -18.09 11.31
N ASN A 117 15.27 -17.84 10.00
CA ASN A 117 16.22 -18.63 9.23
C ASN A 117 17.67 -18.39 9.66
N VAL A 118 18.05 -17.16 9.95
CA VAL A 118 19.38 -16.85 10.51
C VAL A 118 19.58 -17.53 11.86
N MET A 119 18.60 -17.49 12.75
CA MET A 119 18.65 -18.20 14.03
C MET A 119 18.82 -19.71 13.83
N ARG A 120 18.07 -20.30 12.92
CA ARG A 120 18.13 -21.75 12.62
C ARG A 120 19.47 -22.18 12.03
N THR A 121 20.04 -21.37 11.10
CA THR A 121 21.22 -21.73 10.33
C THR A 121 22.51 -21.38 11.07
N HIS A 122 22.55 -20.23 11.74
CA HIS A 122 23.76 -19.66 12.34
C HIS A 122 23.74 -19.61 13.87
N HIS A 123 22.61 -20.03 14.49
CA HIS A 123 22.39 -19.95 15.93
C HIS A 123 22.65 -18.54 16.51
N ALA A 124 22.31 -17.51 15.73
CA ALA A 124 22.55 -16.10 16.03
C ALA A 124 21.33 -15.24 15.72
N THR A 125 21.23 -14.11 16.43
CA THR A 125 20.27 -13.06 16.09
C THR A 125 20.87 -12.07 15.12
N VAL A 126 20.04 -11.48 14.27
CA VAL A 126 20.42 -10.40 13.36
C VAL A 126 19.58 -9.17 13.62
N ASP A 127 20.24 -8.01 13.65
CA ASP A 127 19.56 -6.73 13.85
C ASP A 127 18.69 -6.37 12.62
N GLU A 128 17.55 -5.76 12.90
CA GLU A 128 16.59 -5.33 11.87
C GLU A 128 17.19 -4.35 10.87
N SER A 129 18.07 -3.47 11.31
CA SER A 129 18.74 -2.49 10.47
C SER A 129 19.64 -3.15 9.41
N ILE A 130 20.28 -4.28 9.77
CA ILE A 130 21.09 -5.09 8.85
C ILE A 130 20.20 -5.74 7.79
N ILE A 131 19.10 -6.37 8.22
CA ILE A 131 18.14 -6.98 7.29
C ILE A 131 17.60 -5.93 6.32
N ASN A 132 17.13 -4.80 6.84
CA ASN A 132 16.61 -3.70 6.01
C ASN A 132 17.65 -3.17 5.03
N ARG A 133 18.92 -3.12 5.44
CA ARG A 133 20.02 -2.71 4.55
C ARG A 133 20.20 -3.71 3.41
N VAL A 134 20.20 -5.02 3.71
CA VAL A 134 20.31 -6.06 2.70
C VAL A 134 19.11 -6.06 1.76
N LEU A 135 17.89 -5.96 2.29
CA LEU A 135 16.66 -5.89 1.48
C LEU A 135 16.66 -4.68 0.54
N ARG A 136 17.20 -3.56 0.99
CA ARG A 136 17.17 -2.30 0.22
C ARG A 136 18.32 -2.18 -0.78
N PHE A 137 19.51 -2.62 -0.41
CA PHE A 137 20.75 -2.39 -1.20
C PHE A 137 21.38 -3.68 -1.70
N GLY A 138 20.84 -4.84 -1.36
CA GLY A 138 21.39 -6.14 -1.70
C GLY A 138 22.66 -6.51 -0.93
N THR A 139 23.15 -5.66 0.00
CA THR A 139 24.41 -5.89 0.73
C THR A 139 24.41 -5.20 2.09
N ALA A 140 25.27 -5.70 2.99
CA ALA A 140 25.60 -5.08 4.28
C ALA A 140 27.05 -5.49 4.64
N ASP A 141 27.66 -4.77 5.60
CA ASP A 141 28.98 -5.11 6.14
C ASP A 141 28.87 -6.23 7.18
N ILE A 142 28.68 -7.45 6.70
CA ILE A 142 28.55 -8.69 7.49
C ILE A 142 29.23 -9.83 6.75
N ARG A 143 29.45 -10.96 7.43
CA ARG A 143 29.99 -12.17 6.82
C ARG A 143 29.11 -12.65 5.67
N GLU A 144 29.73 -13.16 4.61
CA GLU A 144 29.07 -13.57 3.35
C GLU A 144 28.05 -14.71 3.55
N ASP A 145 28.30 -15.63 4.50
CA ASP A 145 27.35 -16.71 4.81
C ASP A 145 26.03 -16.19 5.41
N TYR A 146 26.07 -15.14 6.27
CA TYR A 146 24.88 -14.45 6.75
C TYR A 146 24.18 -13.68 5.61
N LEU A 147 24.96 -12.99 4.79
CA LEU A 147 24.43 -12.22 3.66
C LEU A 147 23.67 -13.12 2.69
N THR A 148 24.25 -14.30 2.39
CA THR A 148 23.64 -15.33 1.53
C THR A 148 22.31 -15.82 2.15
N THR A 149 22.30 -16.20 3.42
CA THR A 149 21.09 -16.65 4.11
C THR A 149 19.98 -15.61 4.07
N ILE A 150 20.31 -14.32 4.29
CA ILE A 150 19.32 -13.23 4.24
C ILE A 150 18.75 -13.06 2.83
N ARG A 151 19.62 -13.06 1.80
CA ARG A 151 19.22 -12.90 0.40
C ARG A 151 18.33 -14.05 -0.07
N GLU A 152 18.74 -15.29 0.22
CA GLU A 152 17.98 -16.49 -0.18
C GLU A 152 16.60 -16.51 0.47
N THR A 153 16.53 -16.26 1.78
CA THR A 153 15.22 -16.20 2.49
C THR A 153 14.32 -15.10 1.93
N ALA A 154 14.89 -13.94 1.61
CA ALA A 154 14.12 -12.85 1.00
C ALA A 154 13.64 -13.22 -0.42
N ALA A 155 14.46 -13.91 -1.20
CA ALA A 155 14.08 -14.38 -2.53
C ALA A 155 12.98 -15.44 -2.47
N GLU A 156 13.04 -16.38 -1.52
CA GLU A 156 11.97 -17.35 -1.25
C GLU A 156 10.66 -16.64 -0.88
N TYR A 157 10.74 -15.63 0.00
CA TYR A 157 9.57 -14.82 0.39
C TYR A 157 8.93 -14.09 -0.81
N VAL A 158 9.73 -13.53 -1.70
CA VAL A 158 9.24 -12.94 -2.95
C VAL A 158 8.60 -13.99 -3.86
N GLY A 159 9.17 -15.20 -3.91
CA GLY A 159 8.59 -16.34 -4.61
C GLY A 159 7.18 -16.68 -4.12
N GLU A 160 6.96 -16.66 -2.79
CA GLU A 160 5.65 -16.87 -2.18
C GLU A 160 4.66 -15.75 -2.55
N ILE A 161 5.10 -14.48 -2.59
CA ILE A 161 4.26 -13.37 -3.07
C ILE A 161 3.78 -13.67 -4.49
N PHE A 162 4.68 -14.03 -5.41
CA PHE A 162 4.28 -14.35 -6.78
C PHE A 162 3.37 -15.59 -6.88
N ARG A 163 3.52 -16.58 -5.98
CA ARG A 163 2.60 -17.71 -5.90
C ARG A 163 1.19 -17.23 -5.54
N ILE A 164 1.07 -16.37 -4.52
CA ILE A 164 -0.22 -15.79 -4.11
C ILE A 164 -0.83 -14.96 -5.25
N LEU A 165 -0.04 -14.12 -5.93
CA LEU A 165 -0.53 -13.34 -7.06
C LEU A 165 -1.12 -14.24 -8.17
N ARG A 166 -0.48 -15.38 -8.47
CA ARG A 166 -1.00 -16.36 -9.44
C ARG A 166 -2.30 -17.02 -8.94
N GLU A 167 -2.40 -17.34 -7.66
CA GLU A 167 -3.66 -17.82 -7.05
C GLU A 167 -4.78 -16.79 -7.15
N ARG A 168 -4.43 -15.50 -7.18
CA ARG A 168 -5.32 -14.37 -7.46
C ARG A 168 -5.41 -14.04 -8.96
N GLU A 169 -5.13 -15.02 -9.83
CA GLU A 169 -5.25 -14.93 -11.29
C GLU A 169 -4.28 -13.97 -11.97
N TYR A 170 -3.14 -13.63 -11.35
CA TYR A 170 -2.09 -12.92 -12.04
C TYR A 170 -1.51 -13.76 -13.17
N ASN A 171 -1.53 -13.21 -14.39
CA ASN A 171 -0.91 -13.81 -15.56
C ASN A 171 -0.03 -12.76 -16.27
N PRO A 172 1.31 -12.90 -16.24
CA PRO A 172 2.22 -11.92 -16.82
C PRO A 172 2.12 -11.81 -18.35
N ALA A 173 1.52 -12.80 -19.03
CA ALA A 173 1.29 -12.74 -20.45
C ALA A 173 0.05 -11.90 -20.84
N LEU A 174 -0.85 -11.64 -19.89
CA LEU A 174 -2.13 -10.99 -20.15
C LEU A 174 -2.31 -9.64 -19.43
N MET A 175 -1.51 -9.37 -18.39
CA MET A 175 -1.65 -8.16 -17.58
C MET A 175 -0.31 -7.66 -17.04
N ARG A 176 -0.25 -6.37 -16.79
CA ARG A 176 0.91 -5.74 -16.12
C ARG A 176 0.73 -5.78 -14.61
N LEU A 177 1.83 -5.98 -13.90
CA LEU A 177 1.92 -5.83 -12.44
C LEU A 177 2.58 -4.48 -12.11
N HIS A 178 1.97 -3.76 -11.18
CA HIS A 178 2.43 -2.48 -10.66
C HIS A 178 2.64 -2.52 -9.15
#